data_d36e116658e346c310cecdd82202f193
#
_entry.id   d36e116658e346c310cecdd82202f193
#
_cell.length_a   1.000
_cell.length_b   1.000
_cell.length_c   1.000
_cell.angle_alpha   90.00
_cell.angle_beta   90.00
_cell.angle_gamma   90.00
#
_symmetry.space_group_name_H-M   'P 1'
#
loop_
_entity.id
_entity.type
_entity.pdbx_description
1 polymer ?
#
loop_
_entity_poly.entity_id
_entity_poly.type
_entity_poly.pdbx_seq_one_letter_code
_entity_poly.pdbx_strand_id
1 'polypeptide(L)'
;MKVGSGNVLLYWGYFTVLLSVVISSLIVYTQNYIWSWGWMLMFAVGPVISYKQRGCEPAVVTYTDKTISSVWQVFGCMFGLTFVLIAAFCVLYEQSVNFILMLPLSLLYCGLGVSINGIILREKWMIYSPVVAFVLVIYMLMSLINHGPVTVLWYLYFGLSFVVMMIIPGHILNKKAKKQCLKN
;
A
#
# COMPACT_ATOMS: atom_id res chain seq x y z
N MET A 1 -19.08 -13.67 5.13
CA MET A 1 -18.10 -12.94 4.32
C MET A 1 -18.76 -12.54 3.02
N LYS A 2 -18.75 -11.26 2.61
CA LYS A 2 -19.41 -10.83 1.37
C LYS A 2 -18.53 -11.17 0.16
N VAL A 3 -19.15 -11.53 -0.97
CA VAL A 3 -18.47 -11.65 -2.25
C VAL A 3 -17.95 -10.26 -2.62
N GLY A 4 -16.64 -10.16 -2.94
CA GLY A 4 -16.01 -8.89 -3.31
C GLY A 4 -15.25 -8.19 -2.17
N SER A 5 -15.24 -8.71 -0.94
CA SER A 5 -14.46 -8.13 0.17
C SER A 5 -12.95 -8.02 -0.10
N GLY A 6 -12.42 -8.84 -1.02
CA GLY A 6 -11.03 -8.77 -1.48
C GLY A 6 -10.78 -7.78 -2.62
N ASN A 7 -11.83 -7.24 -3.27
CA ASN A 7 -11.66 -6.41 -4.46
C ASN A 7 -10.89 -5.12 -4.17
N VAL A 8 -11.12 -4.50 -3.02
CA VAL A 8 -10.43 -3.26 -2.63
C VAL A 8 -8.92 -3.50 -2.54
N LEU A 9 -8.50 -4.61 -1.91
CA LEU A 9 -7.09 -5.01 -1.83
C LEU A 9 -6.50 -5.27 -3.21
N LEU A 10 -7.26 -5.91 -4.10
CA LEU A 10 -6.82 -6.17 -5.46
C LEU A 10 -6.64 -4.88 -6.27
N TYR A 11 -7.60 -3.94 -6.20
CA TYR A 11 -7.48 -2.65 -6.90
C TYR A 11 -6.24 -1.88 -6.45
N TRP A 12 -6.05 -1.73 -5.15
CA TRP A 12 -4.88 -1.05 -4.62
C TRP A 12 -3.58 -1.80 -4.93
N GLY A 13 -3.57 -3.12 -4.80
CA GLY A 13 -2.41 -3.95 -5.10
C GLY A 13 -1.99 -3.82 -6.57
N TYR A 14 -2.91 -4.02 -7.52
CA TYR A 14 -2.60 -3.91 -8.95
C TYR A 14 -2.20 -2.49 -9.35
N PHE A 15 -2.89 -1.47 -8.83
CA PHE A 15 -2.54 -0.07 -9.09
C PHE A 15 -1.11 0.25 -8.64
N THR A 16 -0.75 -0.15 -7.42
CA THR A 16 0.60 0.09 -6.87
C THR A 16 1.68 -0.65 -7.66
N VAL A 17 1.44 -1.91 -8.04
CA VAL A 17 2.37 -2.70 -8.85
C VAL A 17 2.57 -2.05 -10.21
N LEU A 18 1.50 -1.67 -10.89
CA LEU A 18 1.57 -1.01 -12.20
C LEU A 18 2.34 0.30 -12.10
N LEU A 19 2.03 1.13 -11.11
CA LEU A 19 2.71 2.40 -10.88
C LEU A 19 4.21 2.19 -10.59
N SER A 20 4.55 1.19 -9.78
CA SER A 20 5.93 0.80 -9.47
C SER A 20 6.71 0.42 -10.73
N VAL A 21 6.14 -0.41 -11.60
CA VAL A 21 6.76 -0.83 -12.86
C VAL A 21 6.93 0.36 -13.80
N VAL A 22 5.91 1.21 -13.94
CA VAL A 22 5.96 2.39 -14.82
C VAL A 22 7.04 3.37 -14.34
N ILE A 23 7.07 3.70 -13.06
CA ILE A 23 8.07 4.62 -12.50
C ILE A 23 9.48 4.04 -12.67
N SER A 24 9.69 2.76 -12.37
CA SER A 24 10.99 2.10 -12.55
C SER A 24 11.44 2.16 -14.00
N SER A 25 10.55 1.86 -14.94
CA SER A 25 10.86 1.86 -16.37
C SER A 25 11.21 3.27 -16.86
N LEU A 26 10.47 4.29 -16.41
CA LEU A 26 10.73 5.69 -16.77
C LEU A 26 12.07 6.18 -16.21
N ILE A 27 12.40 5.84 -14.96
CA ILE A 27 13.70 6.19 -14.36
C ILE A 27 14.86 5.54 -15.12
N VAL A 28 14.72 4.25 -15.48
CA VAL A 28 15.76 3.54 -16.26
C VAL A 28 15.93 4.16 -17.63
N TYR A 29 14.84 4.49 -18.32
CA TYR A 29 14.89 5.03 -19.67
C TYR A 29 15.41 6.46 -19.72
N THR A 30 14.95 7.32 -18.80
CA THR A 30 15.28 8.75 -18.80
C THR A 30 16.49 9.10 -17.93
N GLN A 31 16.98 8.17 -17.11
CA GLN A 31 18.03 8.38 -16.08
C GLN A 31 17.72 9.57 -15.16
N ASN A 32 16.43 9.91 -14.98
CA ASN A 32 15.98 11.05 -14.20
C ASN A 32 15.03 10.61 -13.08
N TYR A 33 15.42 10.90 -11.83
CA TYR A 33 14.65 10.56 -10.64
C TYR A 33 13.40 11.44 -10.42
N ILE A 34 13.15 12.44 -11.27
CA ILE A 34 11.95 13.28 -11.20
C ILE A 34 10.67 12.45 -11.31
N TRP A 35 10.72 11.32 -12.00
CA TRP A 35 9.60 10.38 -12.15
C TRP A 35 9.16 9.75 -10.83
N SER A 36 9.99 9.81 -9.76
CA SER A 36 9.59 9.40 -8.40
C SER A 36 8.39 10.20 -7.87
N TRP A 37 8.18 11.44 -8.36
CA TRP A 37 6.99 12.23 -8.05
C TRP A 37 5.69 11.59 -8.57
N GLY A 38 5.77 10.61 -9.46
CA GLY A 38 4.64 9.81 -9.90
C GLY A 38 3.89 9.12 -8.75
N TRP A 39 4.54 8.89 -7.61
CA TRP A 39 3.88 8.37 -6.40
C TRP A 39 2.81 9.33 -5.84
N MET A 40 2.85 10.62 -6.18
CA MET A 40 1.80 11.58 -5.82
C MET A 40 0.43 11.22 -6.42
N LEU A 41 0.41 10.44 -7.51
CA LEU A 41 -0.85 9.92 -8.08
C LEU A 41 -1.63 9.04 -7.08
N MET A 42 -0.96 8.42 -6.11
CA MET A 42 -1.65 7.65 -5.05
C MET A 42 -2.62 8.53 -4.25
N PHE A 43 -2.24 9.78 -3.97
CA PHE A 43 -3.11 10.72 -3.25
C PHE A 43 -4.32 11.19 -4.09
N ALA A 44 -4.16 11.29 -5.41
CA ALA A 44 -5.25 11.66 -6.30
C ALA A 44 -6.22 10.48 -6.54
N VAL A 45 -5.68 9.28 -6.70
CA VAL A 45 -6.48 8.07 -7.01
C VAL A 45 -7.25 7.57 -5.81
N GLY A 46 -6.74 7.73 -4.59
CA GLY A 46 -7.40 7.32 -3.36
C GLY A 46 -8.83 7.87 -3.21
N PRO A 47 -9.05 9.20 -3.25
CA PRO A 47 -10.38 9.80 -3.23
C PRO A 47 -11.29 9.33 -4.37
N VAL A 48 -10.73 9.17 -5.59
CA VAL A 48 -11.51 8.72 -6.76
C VAL A 48 -12.03 7.30 -6.57
N ILE A 49 -11.18 6.37 -6.11
CA ILE A 49 -11.58 4.99 -5.80
C ILE A 49 -12.64 5.00 -4.70
N SER A 50 -12.45 5.77 -3.63
CA SER A 50 -13.38 5.88 -2.51
C SER A 50 -14.72 6.45 -2.95
N TYR A 51 -14.73 7.46 -3.82
CA TYR A 51 -15.96 8.06 -4.37
C TYR A 51 -16.73 7.05 -5.22
N LYS A 52 -16.05 6.32 -6.10
CA LYS A 52 -16.68 5.30 -6.96
C LYS A 52 -17.27 4.14 -6.16
N GLN A 53 -16.65 3.79 -5.03
CA GLN A 53 -17.13 2.72 -4.16
C GLN A 53 -18.38 3.12 -3.36
N ARG A 54 -18.54 4.40 -3.00
CA ARG A 54 -19.74 4.90 -2.29
C ARG A 54 -21.03 4.69 -3.09
N GLY A 55 -20.95 4.74 -4.41
CA GLY A 55 -22.11 4.45 -5.29
C GLY A 55 -22.54 2.98 -5.33
N CYS A 56 -21.71 2.07 -4.80
CA CYS A 56 -21.96 0.63 -4.72
C CYS A 56 -22.08 0.13 -3.28
N GLU A 57 -22.39 1.01 -2.32
CA GLU A 57 -22.51 0.61 -0.92
C GLU A 57 -23.67 -0.39 -0.76
N PRO A 58 -23.41 -1.55 -0.13
CA PRO A 58 -24.46 -2.50 0.17
C PRO A 58 -25.42 -1.89 1.21
N ALA A 59 -26.70 -2.19 1.10
CA ALA A 59 -27.77 -1.69 1.99
C ALA A 59 -27.51 -1.98 3.50
N VAL A 60 -26.61 -2.89 3.82
CA VAL A 60 -26.20 -3.23 5.19
C VAL A 60 -24.69 -3.17 5.32
N VAL A 61 -24.17 -2.16 6.01
CA VAL A 61 -22.74 -2.05 6.38
C VAL A 61 -22.53 -2.82 7.68
N THR A 62 -21.65 -3.82 7.65
CA THR A 62 -21.35 -4.58 8.87
C THR A 62 -20.38 -3.82 9.77
N TYR A 63 -20.38 -4.11 11.08
CA TYR A 63 -19.41 -3.55 12.03
C TYR A 63 -17.96 -3.78 11.56
N THR A 64 -17.68 -4.95 11.02
CA THR A 64 -16.37 -5.32 10.45
C THR A 64 -15.96 -4.40 9.32
N ASP A 65 -16.88 -4.08 8.38
CA ASP A 65 -16.58 -3.19 7.25
C ASP A 65 -16.23 -1.78 7.75
N LYS A 66 -16.98 -1.28 8.75
CA LYS A 66 -16.74 0.03 9.37
C LYS A 66 -15.38 0.05 10.08
N THR A 67 -15.03 -1.01 10.82
CA THR A 67 -13.74 -1.11 11.52
C THR A 67 -12.57 -1.12 10.54
N ILE A 68 -12.65 -1.90 9.46
CA ILE A 68 -11.63 -1.94 8.41
C ILE A 68 -11.46 -0.55 7.77
N SER A 69 -12.57 0.12 7.44
CA SER A 69 -12.52 1.48 6.89
C SER A 69 -11.84 2.46 7.83
N SER A 70 -12.14 2.39 9.13
CA SER A 70 -11.51 3.25 10.15
C SER A 70 -10.01 2.99 10.28
N VAL A 71 -9.58 1.73 10.22
CA VAL A 71 -8.15 1.37 10.22
C VAL A 71 -7.42 2.02 9.05
N TRP A 72 -7.95 1.89 7.83
CA TRP A 72 -7.35 2.51 6.65
C TRP A 72 -7.37 4.04 6.69
N GLN A 73 -8.38 4.63 7.31
CA GLN A 73 -8.45 6.08 7.52
C GLN A 73 -7.33 6.57 8.44
N VAL A 74 -7.08 5.86 9.55
CA VAL A 74 -5.98 6.16 10.48
C VAL A 74 -4.63 6.05 9.77
N PHE A 75 -4.38 4.96 9.02
CA PHE A 75 -3.12 4.81 8.28
C PHE A 75 -2.96 5.88 7.18
N GLY A 76 -4.03 6.26 6.50
CA GLY A 76 -4.01 7.35 5.53
C GLY A 76 -3.63 8.69 6.17
N CYS A 77 -4.18 9.00 7.35
CA CYS A 77 -3.80 10.19 8.13
C CYS A 77 -2.34 10.14 8.59
N MET A 78 -1.86 9.00 9.09
CA MET A 78 -0.46 8.83 9.49
C MET A 78 0.49 9.01 8.31
N PHE A 79 0.14 8.45 7.14
CA PHE A 79 0.92 8.62 5.93
C PHE A 79 0.96 10.09 5.47
N GLY A 80 -0.17 10.77 5.47
CA GLY A 80 -0.26 12.20 5.17
C GLY A 80 0.55 13.07 6.15
N LEU A 81 0.45 12.78 7.45
CA LEU A 81 1.25 13.47 8.49
C LEU A 81 2.75 13.25 8.26
N THR A 82 3.18 12.03 7.97
CA THR A 82 4.59 11.71 7.69
C THR A 82 5.10 12.50 6.47
N PHE A 83 4.29 12.61 5.41
CA PHE A 83 4.61 13.40 4.24
C PHE A 83 4.83 14.88 4.60
N VAL A 84 3.89 15.47 5.37
CA VAL A 84 3.98 16.87 5.83
C VAL A 84 5.22 17.09 6.69
N LEU A 85 5.52 16.17 7.62
CA LEU A 85 6.70 16.27 8.48
C LEU A 85 7.99 16.21 7.67
N ILE A 86 8.13 15.28 6.72
CA ILE A 86 9.31 15.20 5.86
C ILE A 86 9.47 16.50 5.07
N ALA A 87 8.40 17.02 4.47
CA ALA A 87 8.43 18.28 3.73
C ALA A 87 8.83 19.46 4.63
N ALA A 88 8.27 19.55 5.84
CA ALA A 88 8.59 20.60 6.82
C ALA A 88 10.07 20.55 7.24
N PHE A 89 10.60 19.37 7.54
CA PHE A 89 12.02 19.20 7.88
C PHE A 89 12.94 19.61 6.74
N CYS A 90 12.61 19.23 5.50
CA CYS A 90 13.40 19.64 4.33
C CYS A 90 13.44 21.15 4.15
N VAL A 91 12.31 21.84 4.37
CA VAL A 91 12.23 23.31 4.30
C VAL A 91 13.03 23.96 5.43
N LEU A 92 12.91 23.45 6.68
CA LEU A 92 13.59 24.02 7.84
C LEU A 92 15.11 23.89 7.79
N TYR A 93 15.62 22.81 7.22
CA TYR A 93 17.05 22.53 7.11
C TYR A 93 17.66 22.88 5.75
N GLU A 94 16.91 23.57 4.88
CA GLU A 94 17.32 23.97 3.53
C GLU A 94 17.89 22.82 2.68
N GLN A 95 17.44 21.61 2.96
CA GLN A 95 17.88 20.43 2.24
C GLN A 95 16.93 20.12 1.07
N SER A 96 17.47 19.51 0.01
CA SER A 96 16.66 19.01 -1.08
C SER A 96 15.67 17.97 -0.56
N VAL A 97 14.39 18.13 -0.92
CA VAL A 97 13.32 17.21 -0.49
C VAL A 97 13.58 15.82 -1.03
N ASN A 98 14.01 14.92 -0.18
CA ASN A 98 14.27 13.53 -0.54
C ASN A 98 13.14 12.62 0.00
N PHE A 99 12.15 12.37 -0.86
CA PHE A 99 11.00 11.52 -0.53
C PHE A 99 11.30 10.02 -0.52
N ILE A 100 12.55 9.64 -0.65
CA ILE A 100 12.92 8.21 -0.71
C ILE A 100 12.55 7.45 0.57
N LEU A 101 12.57 8.14 1.72
CA LEU A 101 12.15 7.60 3.01
C LEU A 101 10.66 7.21 3.03
N MET A 102 9.85 7.82 2.16
CA MET A 102 8.43 7.46 2.04
C MET A 102 8.21 6.04 1.54
N LEU A 103 9.13 5.46 0.77
CA LEU A 103 9.00 4.07 0.29
C LEU A 103 8.97 3.05 1.45
N PRO A 104 9.99 2.96 2.32
CA PRO A 104 9.96 2.03 3.44
C PRO A 104 8.83 2.34 4.43
N LEU A 105 8.53 3.62 4.71
CA LEU A 105 7.47 3.99 5.64
C LEU A 105 6.08 3.62 5.12
N SER A 106 5.80 3.88 3.83
CA SER A 106 4.52 3.48 3.22
C SER A 106 4.34 1.97 3.20
N LEU A 107 5.42 1.22 2.93
CA LEU A 107 5.41 -0.24 2.97
C LEU A 107 5.12 -0.76 4.38
N LEU A 108 5.70 -0.12 5.41
CA LEU A 108 5.43 -0.43 6.81
C LEU A 108 3.95 -0.19 7.16
N TYR A 109 3.40 0.98 6.85
CA TYR A 109 2.00 1.30 7.13
C TYR A 109 1.03 0.37 6.40
N CYS A 110 1.25 0.12 5.12
CA CYS A 110 0.43 -0.80 4.35
C CYS A 110 0.53 -2.24 4.89
N GLY A 111 1.72 -2.70 5.24
CA GLY A 111 1.93 -4.02 5.84
C GLY A 111 1.20 -4.19 7.17
N LEU A 112 1.29 -3.20 8.07
CA LEU A 112 0.55 -3.18 9.33
C LEU A 112 -0.97 -3.15 9.08
N GLY A 113 -1.44 -2.33 8.15
CA GLY A 113 -2.86 -2.25 7.78
C GLY A 113 -3.40 -3.59 7.28
N VAL A 114 -2.66 -4.28 6.42
CA VAL A 114 -3.06 -5.61 5.91
C VAL A 114 -3.04 -6.65 7.02
N SER A 115 -2.04 -6.64 7.92
CA SER A 115 -1.98 -7.55 9.08
C SER A 115 -3.18 -7.37 10.01
N ILE A 116 -3.54 -6.12 10.34
CA ILE A 116 -4.69 -5.80 11.19
C ILE A 116 -6.00 -6.25 10.52
N ASN A 117 -6.15 -6.00 9.21
CA ASN A 117 -7.30 -6.53 8.47
C ASN A 117 -7.36 -8.05 8.50
N GLY A 118 -6.20 -8.72 8.42
CA GLY A 118 -6.11 -10.17 8.56
C GLY A 118 -6.62 -10.68 9.91
N ILE A 119 -6.29 -9.97 11.00
CA ILE A 119 -6.78 -10.28 12.35
C ILE A 119 -8.30 -10.10 12.43
N ILE A 120 -8.83 -8.97 11.93
CA ILE A 120 -10.27 -8.66 11.95
C ILE A 120 -11.06 -9.70 11.13
N LEU A 121 -10.54 -10.10 9.97
CA LEU A 121 -11.15 -11.08 9.08
C LEU A 121 -10.87 -12.53 9.47
N ARG A 122 -10.00 -12.77 10.46
CA ARG A 122 -9.50 -14.09 10.89
C ARG A 122 -8.86 -14.88 9.76
N GLU A 123 -8.15 -14.21 8.85
CA GLU A 123 -7.48 -14.80 7.70
C GLU A 123 -5.97 -14.87 7.90
N LYS A 124 -5.45 -16.07 8.17
CA LYS A 124 -4.03 -16.32 8.47
C LYS A 124 -3.08 -15.81 7.38
N TRP A 125 -3.44 -15.98 6.11
CA TRP A 125 -2.63 -15.52 4.98
C TRP A 125 -2.41 -14.00 4.98
N MET A 126 -3.44 -13.22 5.35
CA MET A 126 -3.33 -11.76 5.46
C MET A 126 -2.49 -11.33 6.67
N ILE A 127 -2.46 -12.13 7.74
CA ILE A 127 -1.66 -11.82 8.93
C ILE A 127 -0.16 -11.97 8.64
N TYR A 128 0.22 -13.03 7.91
CA TYR A 128 1.63 -13.37 7.71
C TYR A 128 2.22 -12.84 6.39
N SER A 129 1.42 -12.56 5.37
CA SER A 129 1.92 -12.06 4.09
C SER A 129 2.73 -10.76 4.18
N PRO A 130 2.45 -9.80 5.11
CA PRO A 130 3.26 -8.59 5.24
C PRO A 130 4.66 -8.79 5.83
N VAL A 131 4.99 -9.98 6.35
CA VAL A 131 6.35 -10.26 6.86
C VAL A 131 7.40 -9.99 5.78
N VAL A 132 7.12 -10.34 4.52
CA VAL A 132 8.01 -10.05 3.39
C VAL A 132 8.23 -8.54 3.24
N ALA A 133 7.17 -7.74 3.38
CA ALA A 133 7.26 -6.29 3.34
C ALA A 133 8.13 -5.75 4.50
N PHE A 134 7.97 -6.27 5.71
CA PHE A 134 8.76 -5.84 6.87
C PHE A 134 10.25 -6.16 6.72
N VAL A 135 10.60 -7.31 6.16
CA VAL A 135 12.01 -7.65 5.84
C VAL A 135 12.58 -6.64 4.84
N LEU A 136 11.83 -6.29 3.81
CA LEU A 136 12.27 -5.29 2.82
C LEU A 136 12.35 -3.88 3.42
N VAL A 137 11.46 -3.49 4.32
CA VAL A 137 11.54 -2.23 5.06
C VAL A 137 12.86 -2.15 5.84
N ILE A 138 13.19 -3.20 6.59
CA ILE A 138 14.45 -3.27 7.35
C ILE A 138 15.65 -3.14 6.41
N TYR A 139 15.65 -3.87 5.30
CA TYR A 139 16.72 -3.78 4.29
C TYR A 139 16.86 -2.36 3.74
N MET A 140 15.75 -1.70 3.36
CA MET A 140 15.77 -0.33 2.83
C MET A 140 16.27 0.67 3.87
N LEU A 141 15.80 0.57 5.13
CA LEU A 141 16.23 1.46 6.22
C LEU A 141 17.71 1.26 6.55
N MET A 142 18.20 0.03 6.63
CA MET A 142 19.62 -0.24 6.85
C MET A 142 20.51 0.27 5.72
N SER A 143 20.05 0.17 4.47
CA SER A 143 20.74 0.74 3.33
C SER A 143 20.80 2.27 3.39
N LEU A 144 19.73 2.94 3.84
CA LEU A 144 19.71 4.40 4.04
C LEU A 144 20.67 4.84 5.15
N ILE A 145 20.69 4.13 6.28
CA ILE A 145 21.58 4.43 7.42
C ILE A 145 23.06 4.29 7.01
N ASN A 146 23.37 3.29 6.19
CA ASN A 146 24.72 3.05 5.70
C ASN A 146 25.11 3.91 4.48
N HIS A 147 24.32 4.94 4.15
CA HIS A 147 24.51 5.78 2.97
C HIS A 147 24.65 4.97 1.67
N GLY A 148 23.98 3.81 1.61
CA GLY A 148 23.97 2.94 0.44
C GLY A 148 23.26 3.60 -0.76
N PRO A 149 23.63 3.24 -1.99
CA PRO A 149 22.99 3.82 -3.18
C PRO A 149 21.53 3.40 -3.25
N VAL A 150 20.67 4.40 -3.50
CA VAL A 150 19.27 4.14 -3.80
C VAL A 150 19.18 3.68 -5.25
N THR A 151 18.87 2.42 -5.43
CA THR A 151 18.75 1.81 -6.75
C THR A 151 17.30 1.78 -7.24
N VAL A 152 17.13 1.75 -8.56
CA VAL A 152 15.79 1.57 -9.18
C VAL A 152 15.12 0.27 -8.72
N LEU A 153 15.89 -0.72 -8.30
CA LEU A 153 15.39 -1.98 -7.74
C LEU A 153 14.49 -1.80 -6.52
N TRP A 154 14.64 -0.71 -5.75
CA TRP A 154 13.76 -0.42 -4.61
C TRP A 154 12.30 -0.27 -5.02
N TYR A 155 12.05 0.38 -6.16
CA TYR A 155 10.68 0.51 -6.67
C TYR A 155 10.10 -0.85 -7.08
N LEU A 156 10.93 -1.72 -7.68
CA LEU A 156 10.50 -3.08 -8.04
C LEU A 156 10.24 -3.94 -6.79
N TYR A 157 11.11 -3.89 -5.78
CA TYR A 157 10.90 -4.59 -4.52
C TYR A 157 9.64 -4.09 -3.80
N PHE A 158 9.38 -2.78 -3.86
CA PHE A 158 8.16 -2.19 -3.37
C PHE A 158 6.92 -2.80 -4.05
N GLY A 159 6.89 -2.79 -5.38
CA GLY A 159 5.81 -3.41 -6.16
C GLY A 159 5.64 -4.90 -5.86
N LEU A 160 6.73 -5.66 -5.80
CA LEU A 160 6.70 -7.09 -5.47
C LEU A 160 6.10 -7.36 -4.10
N SER A 161 6.40 -6.52 -3.11
CA SER A 161 5.79 -6.62 -1.77
C SER A 161 4.27 -6.50 -1.82
N PHE A 162 3.73 -5.61 -2.66
CA PHE A 162 2.27 -5.46 -2.82
C PHE A 162 1.64 -6.67 -3.50
N VAL A 163 2.35 -7.36 -4.40
CA VAL A 163 1.88 -8.64 -4.95
C VAL A 163 1.67 -9.65 -3.82
N VAL A 164 2.66 -9.79 -2.94
CA VAL A 164 2.62 -10.79 -1.86
C VAL A 164 1.61 -10.42 -0.79
N MET A 165 1.55 -9.15 -0.35
CA MET A 165 0.73 -8.75 0.79
C MET A 165 -0.71 -8.37 0.46
N MET A 166 -1.02 -7.97 -0.80
CA MET A 166 -2.36 -7.54 -1.19
C MET A 166 -2.99 -8.39 -2.28
N ILE A 167 -2.26 -8.68 -3.37
CA ILE A 167 -2.85 -9.38 -4.53
C ILE A 167 -3.13 -10.84 -4.17
N ILE A 168 -2.15 -11.55 -3.63
CA ILE A 168 -2.33 -12.97 -3.28
C ILE A 168 -3.44 -13.14 -2.23
N PRO A 169 -3.43 -12.45 -1.07
CA PRO A 169 -4.50 -12.57 -0.08
C PRO A 169 -5.86 -12.11 -0.62
N GLY A 170 -5.91 -11.07 -1.46
CA GLY A 170 -7.13 -10.58 -2.09
C GLY A 170 -7.81 -11.65 -2.95
N HIS A 171 -7.05 -12.39 -3.77
CA HIS A 171 -7.58 -13.51 -4.56
C HIS A 171 -8.06 -14.67 -3.67
N ILE A 172 -7.29 -15.01 -2.62
CA ILE A 172 -7.69 -16.06 -1.67
C ILE A 172 -9.01 -15.69 -1.00
N LEU A 173 -9.15 -14.43 -0.56
CA LEU A 173 -10.35 -13.92 0.09
C LEU A 173 -11.58 -14.03 -0.81
N ASN A 174 -11.47 -13.58 -2.07
CA ASN A 174 -12.55 -13.66 -3.05
C ASN A 174 -12.92 -15.12 -3.39
N LYS A 175 -11.94 -16.02 -3.48
CA LYS A 175 -12.21 -17.44 -3.71
C LYS A 175 -12.97 -18.09 -2.54
N LYS A 176 -12.63 -17.74 -1.30
CA LYS A 176 -13.34 -18.23 -0.10
C LYS A 176 -14.78 -17.69 -0.05
N ALA A 177 -14.97 -16.39 -0.32
CA ALA A 177 -16.27 -15.76 -0.34
C ALA A 177 -17.22 -16.43 -1.36
N LYS A 178 -16.75 -16.71 -2.59
CA LYS A 178 -17.52 -17.44 -3.60
C LYS A 178 -17.93 -18.86 -3.12
N LYS A 179 -17.01 -19.60 -2.47
CA LYS A 179 -17.31 -20.93 -1.97
C LYS A 179 -18.38 -20.93 -0.86
N GLN A 180 -18.43 -19.89 -0.03
CA GLN A 180 -19.45 -19.78 1.02
C GLN A 180 -20.83 -19.46 0.44
N CYS A 181 -20.91 -18.62 -0.62
CA CYS A 181 -22.20 -18.34 -1.30
C CYS A 181 -22.77 -19.54 -2.06
N LEU A 182 -21.94 -20.50 -2.46
CA LEU A 182 -22.41 -21.72 -3.15
C LEU A 182 -22.87 -22.83 -2.20
N LYS A 183 -22.61 -22.69 -0.89
CA LYS A 183 -22.99 -23.69 0.13
C LYS A 183 -24.29 -23.33 0.87
N ASN A 184 -24.76 -22.10 0.74
CA ASN A 184 -26.06 -21.62 1.24
C ASN A 184 -27.09 -21.55 0.12
#